data_b0435f10cb812021e1bc24bbb8b50b74
#
_entry.id   b0435f10cb812021e1bc24bbb8b50b74
#
_cell.length_a   1.000
_cell.length_b   1.000
_cell.length_c   1.000
_cell.angle_alpha   90.00
_cell.angle_beta   90.00
_cell.angle_gamma   90.00
#
_symmetry.space_group_name_H-M   'P 1'
#
loop_
_entity.id
_entity.type
_entity.pdbx_description
1 polymer ?
#
loop_
_entity_poly.entity_id
_entity_poly.type
_entity_poly.pdbx_seq_one_letter_code
_entity_poly.pdbx_strand_id
1 'polypeptide(L)'
;MDKRQEAENLLKEYNQKHIIKYLNKMDDEKAEKLIDQIHTIDFHQITELYNNTKKKIEFKESKIEALKYLDKAKLTFEQFEKFDKLGSNVVKKGQYAVVTMAGGQGTRLGHDGPKGTFKLDVYGKGKYLFEILVDNLKEANQKYGITINWYIMTSKENNKATVEFLEKNNYFGYDKNFVKIFTQSELPLIDTEGKLLIGKDYKIREASDGNGGTY
;
A
#
# COMPACT_ATOMS: atom_id res chain seq x y z
N MET A 1 15.93 -21.12 -23.44
CA MET A 1 14.51 -21.39 -23.79
C MET A 1 13.90 -20.08 -24.18
N ASP A 2 12.97 -20.06 -25.12
CA ASP A 2 12.26 -18.83 -25.49
C ASP A 2 11.34 -18.40 -24.35
N LYS A 3 11.33 -17.10 -24.02
CA LYS A 3 10.50 -16.53 -22.92
C LYS A 3 9.04 -17.00 -23.02
N ARG A 4 8.50 -17.08 -24.22
CA ARG A 4 7.13 -17.55 -24.45
C ARG A 4 6.96 -19.01 -24.02
N GLN A 5 7.89 -19.87 -24.36
CA GLN A 5 7.84 -21.29 -23.99
C GLN A 5 7.93 -21.48 -22.47
N GLU A 6 8.73 -20.66 -21.80
CA GLU A 6 8.82 -20.66 -20.33
C GLU A 6 7.50 -20.22 -19.69
N ALA A 7 6.90 -19.13 -20.18
CA ALA A 7 5.60 -18.67 -19.71
C ALA A 7 4.50 -19.73 -19.92
N GLU A 8 4.46 -20.38 -21.08
CA GLU A 8 3.50 -21.46 -21.34
C GLU A 8 3.69 -22.67 -20.43
N ASN A 9 4.94 -23.00 -20.09
CA ASN A 9 5.24 -24.09 -19.16
C ASN A 9 4.75 -23.75 -17.75
N LEU A 10 5.02 -22.54 -17.24
CA LEU A 10 4.48 -22.05 -15.96
C LEU A 10 2.96 -22.12 -15.95
N LEU A 11 2.30 -21.62 -17.00
CA LEU A 11 0.84 -21.67 -17.09
C LEU A 11 0.26 -23.10 -17.10
N LYS A 12 0.99 -24.05 -17.68
CA LYS A 12 0.59 -25.48 -17.65
C LYS A 12 0.79 -26.11 -16.27
N GLU A 13 1.93 -25.82 -15.63
CA GLU A 13 2.29 -26.33 -14.31
C GLU A 13 1.27 -25.87 -13.25
N TYR A 14 0.92 -24.59 -13.25
CA TYR A 14 -0.01 -24.00 -12.29
C TYR A 14 -1.47 -23.99 -12.73
N ASN A 15 -1.83 -24.85 -13.71
CA ASN A 15 -3.23 -25.05 -14.16
C ASN A 15 -3.90 -23.77 -14.71
N GLN A 16 -3.13 -22.90 -15.38
CA GLN A 16 -3.59 -21.64 -15.98
C GLN A 16 -3.67 -21.69 -17.51
N LYS A 17 -3.89 -22.87 -18.08
CA LYS A 17 -3.88 -23.10 -19.55
C LYS A 17 -4.84 -22.21 -20.32
N HIS A 18 -5.88 -21.67 -19.70
CA HIS A 18 -6.81 -20.75 -20.34
C HIS A 18 -6.13 -19.48 -20.84
N ILE A 19 -5.06 -19.01 -20.16
CA ILE A 19 -4.28 -17.85 -20.56
C ILE A 19 -3.58 -18.07 -21.91
N ILE A 20 -3.10 -19.29 -22.20
CA ILE A 20 -2.43 -19.64 -23.46
C ILE A 20 -3.35 -19.37 -24.67
N LYS A 21 -4.67 -19.55 -24.49
CA LYS A 21 -5.63 -19.26 -25.56
C LYS A 21 -5.67 -17.78 -25.94
N TYR A 22 -5.39 -16.89 -24.99
CA TYR A 22 -5.29 -15.45 -25.25
C TYR A 22 -3.95 -15.10 -25.90
N LEU A 23 -2.83 -15.66 -25.42
CA LEU A 23 -1.51 -15.48 -26.06
C LEU A 23 -1.53 -15.81 -27.56
N ASN A 24 -2.27 -16.86 -27.95
CA ASN A 24 -2.35 -17.30 -29.34
C ASN A 24 -3.25 -16.41 -30.23
N LYS A 25 -3.99 -15.48 -29.66
CA LYS A 25 -4.91 -14.58 -30.39
C LYS A 25 -4.43 -13.13 -30.45
N MET A 26 -3.37 -12.80 -29.74
CA MET A 26 -2.82 -11.45 -29.67
C MET A 26 -1.80 -11.19 -30.75
N ASP A 27 -1.61 -9.91 -31.07
CA ASP A 27 -0.42 -9.44 -31.75
C ASP A 27 0.83 -9.61 -30.87
N ASP A 28 2.00 -9.62 -31.52
CA ASP A 28 3.27 -9.90 -30.84
C ASP A 28 3.57 -8.90 -29.69
N GLU A 29 3.25 -7.62 -29.88
CA GLU A 29 3.49 -6.59 -28.86
C GLU A 29 2.67 -6.82 -27.57
N LYS A 30 1.39 -7.17 -27.74
CA LYS A 30 0.52 -7.48 -26.59
C LYS A 30 0.90 -8.80 -25.94
N ALA A 31 1.28 -9.79 -26.76
CA ALA A 31 1.72 -11.08 -26.26
C ALA A 31 2.99 -10.94 -25.42
N GLU A 32 3.96 -10.13 -25.85
CA GLU A 32 5.19 -9.87 -25.09
C GLU A 32 4.89 -9.24 -23.72
N LYS A 33 4.02 -8.22 -23.66
CA LYS A 33 3.61 -7.59 -22.41
C LYS A 33 2.93 -8.56 -21.44
N LEU A 34 2.10 -9.48 -21.94
CA LEU A 34 1.47 -10.49 -21.10
C LEU A 34 2.48 -11.54 -20.65
N ILE A 35 3.42 -11.94 -21.48
CA ILE A 35 4.51 -12.86 -21.15
C ILE A 35 5.37 -12.24 -20.02
N ASP A 36 5.75 -10.96 -20.16
CA ASP A 36 6.50 -10.26 -19.12
C ASP A 36 5.74 -10.23 -17.79
N GLN A 37 4.43 -9.96 -17.81
CA GLN A 37 3.59 -9.99 -16.61
C GLN A 37 3.53 -11.39 -16.00
N ILE A 38 3.40 -12.46 -16.80
CA ILE A 38 3.41 -13.85 -16.32
C ILE A 38 4.71 -14.16 -15.56
N HIS A 39 5.85 -13.68 -16.04
CA HIS A 39 7.14 -13.89 -15.38
C HIS A 39 7.32 -13.12 -14.05
N THR A 40 6.49 -12.11 -13.79
CA THR A 40 6.52 -11.41 -12.50
C THR A 40 5.65 -12.06 -11.43
N ILE A 41 4.81 -13.04 -11.78
CA ILE A 41 3.87 -13.68 -10.86
C ILE A 41 4.59 -14.78 -10.06
N ASP A 42 4.49 -14.69 -8.73
CA ASP A 42 4.79 -15.83 -7.86
C ASP A 42 3.60 -16.78 -7.80
N PHE A 43 3.60 -17.74 -8.73
CA PHE A 43 2.55 -18.76 -8.82
C PHE A 43 2.48 -19.66 -7.59
N HIS A 44 3.60 -19.90 -6.92
CA HIS A 44 3.64 -20.70 -5.69
C HIS A 44 2.85 -19.97 -4.59
N GLN A 45 3.15 -18.69 -4.37
CA GLN A 45 2.45 -17.85 -3.39
C GLN A 45 0.94 -17.80 -3.67
N ILE A 46 0.53 -17.54 -4.91
CA ILE A 46 -0.89 -17.46 -5.28
C ILE A 46 -1.60 -18.79 -5.04
N THR A 47 -0.95 -19.90 -5.37
CA THR A 47 -1.51 -21.24 -5.14
C THR A 47 -1.65 -21.52 -3.65
N GLU A 48 -0.67 -21.16 -2.84
CA GLU A 48 -0.72 -21.32 -1.39
C GLU A 48 -1.85 -20.47 -0.78
N LEU A 49 -1.93 -19.19 -1.15
CA LEU A 49 -3.00 -18.29 -0.69
C LEU A 49 -4.38 -18.83 -1.05
N TYR A 50 -4.57 -19.28 -2.29
CA TYR A 50 -5.82 -19.88 -2.73
C TYR A 50 -6.17 -21.14 -1.92
N ASN A 51 -5.23 -22.03 -1.69
CA ASN A 51 -5.44 -23.24 -0.90
C ASN A 51 -5.77 -22.89 0.57
N ASN A 52 -5.20 -21.82 1.10
CA ASN A 52 -5.52 -21.35 2.45
C ASN A 52 -6.95 -20.84 2.57
N THR A 53 -7.54 -20.25 1.51
CA THR A 53 -8.96 -19.84 1.54
C THR A 53 -9.93 -21.02 1.65
N LYS A 54 -9.51 -22.23 1.27
CA LYS A 54 -10.33 -23.46 1.34
C LYS A 54 -10.25 -24.14 2.69
N LYS A 55 -9.26 -23.81 3.52
CA LYS A 55 -9.11 -24.40 4.85
C LYS A 55 -10.23 -23.88 5.74
N LYS A 56 -11.01 -24.78 6.33
CA LYS A 56 -11.92 -24.40 7.41
C LYS A 56 -11.06 -23.94 8.59
N ILE A 57 -11.24 -22.69 8.98
CA ILE A 57 -10.67 -22.19 10.24
C ILE A 57 -11.50 -22.79 11.36
N GLU A 58 -11.00 -23.84 11.99
CA GLU A 58 -11.56 -24.32 13.25
C GLU A 58 -11.16 -23.32 14.34
N PHE A 59 -12.10 -22.49 14.74
CA PHE A 59 -11.94 -21.70 15.94
C PHE A 59 -11.99 -22.67 17.12
N LYS A 60 -10.81 -23.02 17.66
CA LYS A 60 -10.77 -23.60 19.01
C LYS A 60 -11.46 -22.59 19.92
N GLU A 61 -12.30 -23.08 20.84
CA GLU A 61 -12.92 -22.22 21.85
C GLU A 61 -11.82 -21.40 22.54
N SER A 62 -11.66 -20.19 22.10
CA SER A 62 -10.68 -19.25 22.66
C SER A 62 -11.40 -18.46 23.73
N LYS A 63 -10.84 -18.42 24.92
CA LYS A 63 -11.36 -17.56 25.98
C LYS A 63 -11.22 -16.10 25.51
N ILE A 64 -12.34 -15.42 25.33
CA ILE A 64 -12.35 -14.01 24.97
C ILE A 64 -12.08 -13.22 26.25
N GLU A 65 -10.95 -12.54 26.30
CA GLU A 65 -10.58 -11.66 27.39
C GLU A 65 -10.41 -10.22 26.89
N ALA A 66 -10.66 -9.26 27.77
CA ALA A 66 -10.42 -7.87 27.45
C ALA A 66 -8.91 -7.64 27.20
N LEU A 67 -8.59 -6.94 26.11
CA LEU A 67 -7.22 -6.58 25.79
C LEU A 67 -6.65 -5.67 26.89
N LYS A 68 -5.48 -6.02 27.41
CA LYS A 68 -4.74 -5.12 28.31
C LYS A 68 -4.16 -3.98 27.49
N TYR A 69 -4.47 -2.76 27.83
CA TYR A 69 -3.98 -1.57 27.15
C TYR A 69 -3.53 -0.51 28.16
N LEU A 70 -2.71 0.42 27.69
CA LEU A 70 -2.25 1.57 28.44
C LEU A 70 -3.21 2.73 28.13
N ASP A 71 -3.99 3.13 29.14
CA ASP A 71 -4.89 4.29 29.05
C ASP A 71 -4.11 5.55 29.43
N LYS A 72 -3.85 6.42 28.45
CA LYS A 72 -3.12 7.66 28.69
C LYS A 72 -3.74 8.54 29.76
N ALA A 73 -5.08 8.52 29.90
CA ALA A 73 -5.79 9.30 30.92
C ALA A 73 -5.60 8.77 32.35
N LYS A 74 -5.14 7.53 32.49
CA LYS A 74 -4.91 6.86 33.78
C LYS A 74 -3.44 6.79 34.20
N LEU A 75 -2.53 7.34 33.37
CA LEU A 75 -1.12 7.39 33.72
C LEU A 75 -0.91 8.34 34.90
N THR A 76 -0.04 7.93 35.83
CA THR A 76 0.47 8.86 36.84
C THR A 76 1.37 9.89 36.15
N PHE A 77 1.56 11.03 36.80
CA PHE A 77 2.47 12.07 36.29
C PHE A 77 3.87 11.52 36.04
N GLU A 78 4.42 10.72 36.95
CA GLU A 78 5.73 10.08 36.80
C GLU A 78 5.80 9.13 35.61
N GLN A 79 4.77 8.33 35.39
CA GLN A 79 4.68 7.45 34.20
C GLN A 79 4.62 8.25 32.92
N PHE A 80 3.83 9.32 32.89
CA PHE A 80 3.71 10.19 31.74
C PHE A 80 5.06 10.84 31.40
N GLU A 81 5.73 11.44 32.41
CA GLU A 81 7.05 12.06 32.24
C GLU A 81 8.10 11.06 31.71
N LYS A 82 8.12 9.85 32.28
CA LYS A 82 9.01 8.79 31.85
C LYS A 82 8.80 8.43 30.37
N PHE A 83 7.54 8.25 29.93
CA PHE A 83 7.22 7.89 28.55
C PHE A 83 7.47 9.05 27.59
N ASP A 84 7.14 10.28 27.97
CA ASP A 84 7.39 11.46 27.13
C ASP A 84 8.90 11.68 26.93
N LYS A 85 9.71 11.55 27.99
CA LYS A 85 11.17 11.63 27.90
C LYS A 85 11.75 10.55 27.01
N LEU A 86 11.26 9.31 27.14
CA LEU A 86 11.74 8.19 26.32
C LEU A 86 11.38 8.40 24.84
N GLY A 87 10.13 8.73 24.55
CA GLY A 87 9.67 9.01 23.18
C GLY A 87 10.39 10.20 22.55
N SER A 88 10.52 11.31 23.29
CA SER A 88 11.25 12.49 22.85
C SER A 88 12.71 12.18 22.49
N ASN A 89 13.37 11.34 23.28
CA ASN A 89 14.76 10.93 23.01
C ASN A 89 14.87 10.10 21.72
N VAL A 90 13.93 9.18 21.47
CA VAL A 90 13.88 8.38 20.23
C VAL A 90 13.72 9.29 19.02
N VAL A 91 12.79 10.24 19.08
CA VAL A 91 12.55 11.19 18.00
C VAL A 91 13.77 12.06 17.75
N LYS A 92 14.33 12.70 18.80
CA LYS A 92 15.53 13.57 18.70
C LYS A 92 16.77 12.87 18.15
N LYS A 93 16.87 11.55 18.35
CA LYS A 93 17.95 10.73 17.77
C LYS A 93 17.72 10.32 16.31
N GLY A 94 16.64 10.78 15.68
CA GLY A 94 16.29 10.39 14.30
C GLY A 94 15.88 8.92 14.16
N GLN A 95 15.49 8.26 15.25
CA GLN A 95 15.05 6.86 15.28
C GLN A 95 13.53 6.70 15.11
N TYR A 96 12.89 7.71 14.55
CA TYR A 96 11.45 7.75 14.32
C TYR A 96 11.17 8.21 12.88
N ALA A 97 10.21 7.59 12.25
CA ALA A 97 9.72 7.98 10.94
C ALA A 97 8.18 7.88 10.90
N VAL A 98 7.56 8.61 10.00
CA VAL A 98 6.12 8.56 9.77
C VAL A 98 5.85 7.85 8.46
N VAL A 99 4.94 6.88 8.46
CA VAL A 99 4.45 6.20 7.27
C VAL A 99 2.99 6.60 7.05
N THR A 100 2.69 7.13 5.86
CA THR A 100 1.32 7.45 5.44
C THR A 100 0.86 6.46 4.38
N MET A 101 -0.18 5.71 4.67
CA MET A 101 -0.81 4.79 3.72
C MET A 101 -1.77 5.57 2.82
N ALA A 102 -1.30 5.92 1.62
CA ALA A 102 -1.99 6.79 0.66
C ALA A 102 -2.39 6.07 -0.64
N GLY A 103 -2.49 4.73 -0.63
CA GLY A 103 -2.89 3.93 -1.80
C GLY A 103 -4.37 4.08 -2.22
N GLY A 104 -5.22 4.66 -1.37
CA GLY A 104 -6.66 4.75 -1.60
C GLY A 104 -7.08 5.92 -2.49
N GLN A 105 -8.13 5.68 -3.30
CA GLN A 105 -8.83 6.70 -4.07
C GLN A 105 -9.85 7.46 -3.20
N GLY A 106 -10.17 8.69 -3.61
CA GLY A 106 -11.12 9.57 -2.92
C GLY A 106 -12.60 9.30 -3.23
N THR A 107 -12.94 8.24 -3.94
CA THR A 107 -14.28 7.99 -4.50
C THR A 107 -15.40 8.03 -3.46
N ARG A 108 -15.16 7.50 -2.24
CA ARG A 108 -16.14 7.57 -1.12
C ARG A 108 -16.38 8.99 -0.61
N LEU A 109 -15.48 9.92 -0.91
CA LEU A 109 -15.58 11.35 -0.58
C LEU A 109 -16.13 12.17 -1.75
N GLY A 110 -16.56 11.52 -2.85
CA GLY A 110 -16.96 12.20 -4.07
C GLY A 110 -15.81 12.91 -4.79
N HIS A 111 -14.58 12.49 -4.55
CA HIS A 111 -13.36 13.07 -5.11
C HIS A 111 -12.75 12.15 -6.17
N ASP A 112 -12.50 12.71 -7.35
CA ASP A 112 -11.84 12.00 -8.44
C ASP A 112 -10.33 12.21 -8.33
N GLY A 113 -9.66 11.22 -7.75
CA GLY A 113 -8.20 11.22 -7.54
C GLY A 113 -7.76 10.64 -6.20
N PRO A 114 -6.46 10.70 -5.90
CA PRO A 114 -5.90 10.20 -4.65
C PRO A 114 -6.54 10.86 -3.43
N LYS A 115 -6.90 10.08 -2.41
CA LYS A 115 -7.57 10.60 -1.20
C LYS A 115 -6.78 11.75 -0.54
N GLY A 116 -5.46 11.70 -0.54
CA GLY A 116 -4.60 12.74 0.04
C GLY A 116 -4.74 14.12 -0.61
N THR A 117 -5.24 14.17 -1.85
CA THR A 117 -5.49 15.41 -2.60
C THR A 117 -6.88 16.01 -2.37
N PHE A 118 -7.71 15.34 -1.56
CA PHE A 118 -9.03 15.84 -1.17
C PHE A 118 -8.89 17.09 -0.30
N LYS A 119 -9.70 18.10 -0.60
CA LYS A 119 -9.69 19.38 0.10
C LYS A 119 -10.81 19.43 1.13
N LEU A 120 -10.44 19.59 2.39
CA LEU A 120 -11.38 19.78 3.50
C LEU A 120 -11.52 21.27 3.81
N ASP A 121 -12.72 21.68 4.20
CA ASP A 121 -12.91 22.96 4.85
C ASP A 121 -12.51 22.87 6.34
N VAL A 122 -11.42 23.52 6.68
CA VAL A 122 -10.91 23.59 8.05
C VAL A 122 -11.07 25.04 8.52
N TYR A 123 -12.09 25.30 9.31
CA TYR A 123 -12.42 26.64 9.83
C TYR A 123 -12.50 27.72 8.74
N GLY A 124 -13.22 27.44 7.63
CA GLY A 124 -13.39 28.36 6.51
C GLY A 124 -12.17 28.50 5.60
N LYS A 125 -11.13 27.68 5.83
CA LYS A 125 -9.93 27.58 4.98
C LYS A 125 -9.82 26.18 4.41
N GLY A 126 -9.95 26.06 3.09
CA GLY A 126 -9.79 24.75 2.45
C GLY A 126 -8.36 24.28 2.51
N LYS A 127 -8.10 23.15 3.20
CA LYS A 127 -6.78 22.48 3.25
C LYS A 127 -6.85 21.09 2.64
N TYR A 128 -5.80 20.69 1.95
CA TYR A 128 -5.67 19.31 1.47
C TYR A 128 -5.33 18.35 2.62
N LEU A 129 -5.74 17.09 2.51
CA LEU A 129 -5.39 16.09 3.53
C LEU A 129 -3.87 15.94 3.68
N PHE A 130 -3.11 15.95 2.57
CA PHE A 130 -1.65 15.95 2.63
C PHE A 130 -1.08 17.20 3.32
N GLU A 131 -1.69 18.36 3.10
CA GLU A 131 -1.28 19.61 3.75
C GLU A 131 -1.43 19.54 5.27
N ILE A 132 -2.55 18.97 5.74
CA ILE A 132 -2.81 18.78 7.18
C ILE A 132 -1.77 17.83 7.79
N LEU A 133 -1.40 16.74 7.10
CA LEU A 133 -0.36 15.83 7.56
C LEU A 133 1.00 16.53 7.64
N VAL A 134 1.32 17.35 6.65
CA VAL A 134 2.56 18.14 6.64
C VAL A 134 2.58 19.16 7.76
N ASP A 135 1.48 19.83 8.06
CA ASP A 135 1.41 20.77 9.19
C ASP A 135 1.74 20.08 10.51
N ASN A 136 1.19 18.89 10.75
CA ASN A 136 1.51 18.08 11.93
C ASN A 136 2.99 17.67 11.99
N LEU A 137 3.56 17.30 10.84
CA LEU A 137 4.99 16.96 10.76
C LEU A 137 5.88 18.16 11.05
N LYS A 138 5.54 19.35 10.53
CA LYS A 138 6.27 20.60 10.82
C LYS A 138 6.22 20.99 12.28
N GLU A 139 5.05 20.85 12.90
CA GLU A 139 4.90 21.10 14.35
C GLU A 139 5.79 20.16 15.16
N ALA A 140 5.80 18.86 14.83
CA ALA A 140 6.67 17.90 15.46
C ALA A 140 8.16 18.21 15.21
N ASN A 141 8.54 18.58 13.98
CA ASN A 141 9.91 18.99 13.66
C ASN A 141 10.37 20.17 14.51
N GLN A 142 9.51 21.18 14.65
CA GLN A 142 9.79 22.34 15.49
C GLN A 142 9.94 21.95 16.97
N LYS A 143 9.05 21.11 17.48
CA LYS A 143 9.09 20.63 18.86
C LYS A 143 10.37 19.88 19.19
N TYR A 144 10.84 19.02 18.29
CA TYR A 144 11.98 18.13 18.53
C TYR A 144 13.32 18.62 17.97
N GLY A 145 13.32 19.67 17.15
CA GLY A 145 14.51 20.25 16.53
C GLY A 145 15.17 19.34 15.48
N ILE A 146 14.37 18.50 14.79
CA ILE A 146 14.82 17.59 13.73
C ILE A 146 13.84 17.63 12.56
N THR A 147 14.24 17.09 11.41
CA THR A 147 13.30 16.79 10.33
C THR A 147 13.00 15.28 10.31
N ILE A 148 11.73 14.93 10.50
CA ILE A 148 11.26 13.54 10.54
C ILE A 148 11.19 12.98 9.13
N ASN A 149 11.68 11.74 8.92
CA ASN A 149 11.49 11.06 7.65
C ASN A 149 10.02 10.71 7.44
N TRP A 150 9.49 11.06 6.27
CA TRP A 150 8.11 10.80 5.87
C TRP A 150 8.06 9.84 4.70
N TYR A 151 7.52 8.65 4.93
CA TYR A 151 7.30 7.64 3.93
C TYR A 151 5.83 7.66 3.50
N ILE A 152 5.59 7.67 2.18
CA ILE A 152 4.24 7.71 1.61
C ILE A 152 4.07 6.47 0.75
N MET A 153 3.24 5.54 1.19
CA MET A 153 2.85 4.39 0.40
C MET A 153 1.68 4.76 -0.51
N THR A 154 1.86 4.58 -1.81
CA THR A 154 0.84 4.80 -2.84
C THR A 154 0.41 3.47 -3.48
N SER A 155 -0.65 3.46 -4.28
CA SER A 155 -0.93 2.36 -5.21
C SER A 155 -0.24 2.61 -6.55
N LYS A 156 -0.04 1.57 -7.36
CA LYS A 156 0.44 1.74 -8.75
C LYS A 156 -0.46 2.71 -9.53
N GLU A 157 -1.78 2.63 -9.30
CA GLU A 157 -2.78 3.47 -9.96
C GLU A 157 -2.62 4.95 -9.64
N ASN A 158 -2.42 5.30 -8.35
CA ASN A 158 -2.44 6.69 -7.91
C ASN A 158 -1.04 7.29 -7.66
N ASN A 159 0.04 6.51 -7.81
CA ASN A 159 1.40 6.97 -7.53
C ASN A 159 1.76 8.23 -8.31
N LYS A 160 1.59 8.18 -9.65
CA LYS A 160 1.94 9.32 -10.53
C LYS A 160 1.19 10.58 -10.12
N ALA A 161 -0.13 10.49 -9.96
CA ALA A 161 -0.97 11.64 -9.58
C ALA A 161 -0.59 12.18 -8.19
N THR A 162 -0.23 11.31 -7.24
CA THR A 162 0.21 11.72 -5.91
C THR A 162 1.56 12.45 -5.94
N VAL A 163 2.53 11.92 -6.69
CA VAL A 163 3.86 12.56 -6.84
C VAL A 163 3.71 13.93 -7.48
N GLU A 164 3.04 14.01 -8.64
CA GLU A 164 2.82 15.28 -9.36
C GLU A 164 2.09 16.32 -8.48
N PHE A 165 1.12 15.87 -7.69
CA PHE A 165 0.40 16.75 -6.77
C PHE A 165 1.30 17.31 -5.67
N LEU A 166 2.12 16.47 -5.03
CA LEU A 166 3.04 16.92 -3.98
C LEU A 166 4.12 17.86 -4.53
N GLU A 167 4.68 17.55 -5.70
CA GLU A 167 5.64 18.42 -6.40
C GLU A 167 5.04 19.78 -6.76
N LYS A 168 3.84 19.78 -7.36
CA LYS A 168 3.12 21.01 -7.73
C LYS A 168 2.86 21.92 -6.53
N ASN A 169 2.64 21.35 -5.35
CA ASN A 169 2.41 22.08 -4.11
C ASN A 169 3.71 22.26 -3.29
N ASN A 170 4.89 22.04 -3.91
CA ASN A 170 6.18 22.11 -3.24
C ASN A 170 6.19 21.40 -1.88
N TYR A 171 5.60 20.17 -1.83
CA TYR A 171 5.46 19.36 -0.62
C TYR A 171 4.89 20.16 0.58
N PHE A 172 4.10 21.21 0.32
CA PHE A 172 3.57 22.13 1.33
C PHE A 172 4.67 22.75 2.21
N GLY A 173 5.88 22.92 1.62
CA GLY A 173 7.08 23.43 2.30
C GLY A 173 7.74 22.42 3.25
N TYR A 174 7.46 21.13 3.15
CA TYR A 174 8.27 20.09 3.78
C TYR A 174 9.52 19.82 2.96
N ASP A 175 10.65 19.50 3.62
CA ASP A 175 11.90 19.21 2.91
C ASP A 175 11.78 17.87 2.16
N LYS A 176 11.79 17.93 0.82
CA LYS A 176 11.65 16.77 -0.06
C LYS A 176 12.73 15.69 0.15
N ASN A 177 13.90 16.05 0.67
CA ASN A 177 14.97 15.08 0.95
C ASN A 177 14.55 14.07 2.05
N PHE A 178 13.60 14.44 2.90
CA PHE A 178 13.04 13.62 3.96
C PHE A 178 11.74 12.92 3.54
N VAL A 179 11.30 13.07 2.28
CA VAL A 179 10.12 12.39 1.74
C VAL A 179 10.53 11.23 0.87
N LYS A 180 10.00 10.04 1.13
CA LYS A 180 10.18 8.84 0.33
C LYS A 180 8.81 8.30 -0.09
N ILE A 181 8.60 8.16 -1.40
CA ILE A 181 7.35 7.62 -1.94
C ILE A 181 7.65 6.23 -2.50
N PHE A 182 6.81 5.27 -2.17
CA PHE A 182 6.87 3.90 -2.66
C PHE A 182 5.48 3.36 -2.97
N THR A 183 5.39 2.37 -3.83
CA THR A 183 4.12 1.73 -4.17
C THR A 183 3.89 0.47 -3.34
N GLN A 184 2.65 0.27 -2.93
CA GLN A 184 2.22 -1.00 -2.36
C GLN A 184 2.31 -2.12 -3.41
N SER A 185 2.47 -3.35 -2.95
CA SER A 185 2.44 -4.52 -3.81
C SER A 185 1.03 -4.82 -4.30
N GLU A 186 0.95 -5.56 -5.39
CA GLU A 186 -0.30 -6.06 -5.96
C GLU A 186 -0.20 -7.57 -6.13
N LEU A 187 -1.33 -8.24 -6.03
CA LEU A 187 -1.45 -9.67 -6.28
C LEU A 187 -2.40 -9.91 -7.45
N PRO A 188 -2.14 -10.93 -8.26
CA PRO A 188 -3.06 -11.34 -9.31
C PRO A 188 -4.41 -11.74 -8.74
N LEU A 189 -5.48 -11.31 -9.40
CA LEU A 189 -6.83 -11.74 -9.08
C LEU A 189 -7.10 -13.12 -9.65
N ILE A 190 -7.76 -13.96 -8.86
CA ILE A 190 -8.20 -15.30 -9.24
C ILE A 190 -9.71 -15.45 -9.03
N ASP A 191 -10.31 -16.37 -9.77
CA ASP A 191 -11.69 -16.76 -9.56
C ASP A 191 -11.84 -17.83 -8.45
N THR A 192 -13.06 -18.30 -8.22
CA THR A 192 -13.37 -19.34 -7.22
C THR A 192 -12.75 -20.70 -7.52
N GLU A 193 -12.25 -20.90 -8.74
CA GLU A 193 -11.54 -22.12 -9.17
C GLU A 193 -10.02 -21.96 -9.13
N GLY A 194 -9.52 -20.79 -8.71
CA GLY A 194 -8.10 -20.45 -8.67
C GLY A 194 -7.52 -20.10 -10.04
N LYS A 195 -8.35 -19.65 -10.98
CA LYS A 195 -7.91 -19.24 -12.30
C LYS A 195 -7.64 -17.75 -12.33
N LEU A 196 -6.49 -17.34 -12.91
CA LEU A 196 -6.14 -15.97 -13.12
C LEU A 196 -7.17 -15.24 -13.97
N LEU A 197 -7.57 -14.04 -13.54
CA LEU A 197 -8.50 -13.21 -14.29
C LEU A 197 -7.76 -12.37 -15.33
N ILE A 198 -8.28 -12.37 -16.57
CA ILE A 198 -7.79 -11.51 -17.65
C ILE A 198 -8.79 -10.36 -17.90
N GLY A 199 -8.26 -9.15 -18.05
CA GLY A 199 -9.02 -7.95 -18.40
C GLY A 199 -9.34 -7.88 -19.89
N LYS A 200 -10.20 -6.92 -20.27
CA LYS A 200 -10.51 -6.62 -21.69
C LYS A 200 -9.29 -6.11 -22.48
N ASP A 201 -8.30 -5.60 -21.78
CA ASP A 201 -7.01 -5.15 -22.28
C ASP A 201 -5.98 -6.28 -22.40
N TYR A 202 -6.42 -7.51 -22.16
CA TYR A 202 -5.62 -8.73 -22.19
C TYR A 202 -4.49 -8.80 -21.15
N LYS A 203 -4.57 -8.02 -20.10
CA LYS A 203 -3.65 -8.12 -18.97
C LYS A 203 -4.26 -8.96 -17.85
N ILE A 204 -3.40 -9.68 -17.11
CA ILE A 204 -3.81 -10.32 -15.86
C ILE A 204 -4.22 -9.22 -14.90
N ARG A 205 -5.41 -9.35 -14.34
CA ARG A 205 -5.93 -8.40 -13.36
C ARG A 205 -5.21 -8.56 -12.05
N GLU A 206 -4.81 -7.44 -11.49
CA GLU A 206 -4.13 -7.35 -10.19
C GLU A 206 -4.90 -6.42 -9.28
N ALA A 207 -4.77 -6.62 -8.00
CA ALA A 207 -5.28 -5.72 -6.98
C ALA A 207 -4.28 -5.59 -5.85
N SER A 208 -4.38 -4.47 -5.15
CA SER A 208 -3.58 -4.20 -3.97
C SER A 208 -3.67 -5.35 -2.96
N ASP A 209 -2.53 -5.76 -2.43
CA ASP A 209 -2.40 -6.73 -1.33
C ASP A 209 -2.76 -6.12 0.04
N GLY A 210 -3.21 -4.87 0.05
CA GLY A 210 -3.53 -4.11 1.25
C GLY A 210 -2.31 -3.44 1.86
N ASN A 211 -2.35 -3.20 3.17
CA ASN A 211 -1.29 -2.47 3.88
C ASN A 211 -0.25 -3.39 4.53
N GLY A 212 -0.41 -4.70 4.43
CA GLY A 212 0.45 -5.67 5.12
C GLY A 212 1.90 -5.61 4.67
N GLY A 213 2.16 -5.37 3.39
CA GLY A 213 3.50 -5.24 2.84
C GLY A 213 4.28 -3.97 3.27
N THR A 214 3.68 -3.12 4.11
CA THR A 214 4.34 -1.94 4.69
C THR A 214 5.26 -2.31 5.86
N TYR A 215 5.08 -3.48 6.46
CA TYR A 215 5.77 -3.97 7.66
C TYR A 215 6.90 -4.94 7.34
#